data_d1c3a5495b30050feb8416c92819cd04
#
_entry.id   d1c3a5495b30050feb8416c92819cd04
#
_cell.length_a   1.000
_cell.length_b   1.000
_cell.length_c   1.000
_cell.angle_alpha   90.00
_cell.angle_beta   90.00
_cell.angle_gamma   90.00
#
_symmetry.space_group_name_H-M   'P 1'
#
loop_
_entity.id
_entity.type
_entity.pdbx_description
1 polymer ?
#
loop_
_entity_poly.entity_id
_entity_poly.type
_entity_poly.pdbx_seq_one_letter_code
_entity_poly.pdbx_strand_id
1 'polypeptide(L)'
;MRDAITGLIGRYDQLGRYLDRQALDSIETYLGEAEVRIAAVELINREAAEIVREASQRLFLDEPELLLPGGNAYTTRRLAACLRDMDYFLRYASYALIAADSTILNERVLNGLDDTYKSLGVPTGPTVR
;
A
#
# COMPACT_ATOMS: atom_id res chain seq x y z
N MET A 1 -7.48 11.39 0.62
CA MET A 1 -7.07 10.53 1.74
C MET A 1 -8.15 10.52 2.81
N ARG A 2 -8.46 9.37 3.35
CA ARG A 2 -9.43 9.27 4.45
C ARG A 2 -9.04 8.14 5.39
N ASP A 3 -9.60 8.16 6.58
CA ASP A 3 -9.48 7.10 7.57
C ASP A 3 -10.82 6.38 7.78
N ALA A 4 -10.85 5.41 8.69
CA ALA A 4 -12.05 4.63 8.96
C ALA A 4 -13.22 5.49 9.42
N ILE A 5 -12.96 6.53 10.21
CA ILE A 5 -14.00 7.43 10.72
C ILE A 5 -14.57 8.30 9.60
N THR A 6 -13.72 8.99 8.85
CA THR A 6 -14.19 9.87 7.77
C THR A 6 -14.87 9.09 6.66
N GLY A 7 -14.38 7.88 6.36
CA GLY A 7 -15.04 6.99 5.39
C GLY A 7 -16.43 6.57 5.85
N LEU A 8 -16.57 6.23 7.11
CA LEU A 8 -17.87 5.84 7.70
C LEU A 8 -18.85 7.03 7.69
N ILE A 9 -18.40 8.19 8.13
CA ILE A 9 -19.23 9.40 8.13
C ILE A 9 -19.68 9.74 6.72
N GLY A 10 -18.77 9.64 5.74
CA GLY A 10 -19.11 9.91 4.34
C GLY A 10 -20.22 9.02 3.81
N ARG A 11 -20.22 7.74 4.17
CA ARG A 11 -21.30 6.82 3.76
C ARG A 11 -22.65 7.20 4.38
N TYR A 12 -22.67 7.55 5.65
CA TYR A 12 -23.90 7.95 6.33
C TYR A 12 -24.41 9.31 5.86
N ASP A 13 -23.49 10.21 5.54
CA ASP A 13 -23.82 11.51 4.94
C ASP A 13 -24.54 11.34 3.59
N GLN A 14 -24.02 10.47 2.73
CA GLN A 14 -24.67 10.18 1.45
C GLN A 14 -26.07 9.61 1.60
N LEU A 15 -26.31 8.83 2.65
CA LEU A 15 -27.61 8.24 2.95
C LEU A 15 -28.53 9.21 3.72
N GLY A 16 -28.02 10.35 4.16
CA GLY A 16 -28.79 11.31 4.96
C GLY A 16 -29.22 10.74 6.31
N ARG A 17 -28.37 9.93 6.93
CA ARG A 17 -28.70 9.20 8.17
C ARG A 17 -27.79 9.60 9.32
N TYR A 18 -28.33 9.56 10.54
CA TYR A 18 -27.52 9.61 11.75
C TYR A 18 -26.70 8.34 11.90
N LEU A 19 -25.57 8.45 12.61
CA LEU A 19 -24.76 7.27 12.94
C LEU A 19 -25.58 6.36 13.89
N ASP A 20 -25.83 5.15 13.45
CA ASP A 20 -26.58 4.15 14.21
C ASP A 20 -25.64 3.31 15.09
N ARG A 21 -26.24 2.32 15.80
CA ARG A 21 -25.44 1.47 16.69
C ARG A 21 -24.34 0.72 15.95
N GLN A 22 -24.59 0.24 14.76
CA GLN A 22 -23.59 -0.46 13.96
C GLN A 22 -22.43 0.47 13.63
N ALA A 23 -22.70 1.71 13.26
CA ALA A 23 -21.64 2.69 12.97
C ALA A 23 -20.83 3.02 14.23
N LEU A 24 -21.49 3.23 15.35
CA LEU A 24 -20.82 3.52 16.61
C LEU A 24 -19.96 2.35 17.09
N ASP A 25 -20.43 1.12 16.91
CA ASP A 25 -19.65 -0.08 17.24
C ASP A 25 -18.40 -0.18 16.37
N SER A 26 -18.50 0.15 15.07
CA SER A 26 -17.35 0.19 14.18
C SER A 26 -16.31 1.23 14.61
N ILE A 27 -16.76 2.38 15.08
CA ILE A 27 -15.87 3.42 15.61
C ILE A 27 -15.19 2.94 16.90
N GLU A 28 -15.93 2.32 17.80
CA GLU A 28 -15.35 1.77 19.03
C GLU A 28 -14.30 0.71 18.73
N THR A 29 -14.55 -0.18 17.77
CA THR A 29 -13.58 -1.19 17.34
C THR A 29 -12.33 -0.54 16.77
N TYR A 30 -12.48 0.45 15.88
CA TYR A 30 -11.36 1.19 15.33
C TYR A 30 -10.49 1.83 16.42
N LEU A 31 -11.11 2.51 17.37
CA LEU A 31 -10.40 3.15 18.48
C LEU A 31 -9.77 2.12 19.42
N GLY A 32 -10.47 1.02 19.70
CA GLY A 32 -9.99 -0.05 20.57
C GLY A 32 -8.78 -0.81 20.02
N GLU A 33 -8.61 -0.82 18.70
CA GLU A 33 -7.50 -1.48 18.03
C GLU A 33 -6.34 -0.54 17.70
N ALA A 34 -6.39 0.71 18.19
CA ALA A 34 -5.38 1.72 17.86
C ALA A 34 -3.96 1.28 18.25
N GLU A 35 -3.79 0.69 19.43
CA GLU A 35 -2.48 0.22 19.89
C GLU A 35 -1.92 -0.89 19.01
N VAL A 36 -2.78 -1.79 18.55
CA VAL A 36 -2.37 -2.88 17.63
C VAL A 36 -1.90 -2.30 16.30
N ARG A 37 -2.61 -1.32 15.75
CA ARG A 37 -2.20 -0.68 14.49
C ARG A 37 -0.89 0.08 14.64
N ILE A 38 -0.72 0.81 15.73
CA ILE A 38 0.53 1.53 16.01
C ILE A 38 1.69 0.57 16.12
N ALA A 39 1.53 -0.53 16.86
CA ALA A 39 2.57 -1.54 17.00
C ALA A 39 2.93 -2.17 15.65
N ALA A 40 1.94 -2.44 14.81
CA ALA A 40 2.16 -3.00 13.48
C ALA A 40 2.95 -2.02 12.59
N VAL A 41 2.61 -0.72 12.62
CA VAL A 41 3.33 0.30 11.85
C VAL A 41 4.75 0.48 12.37
N GLU A 42 4.96 0.46 13.68
CA GLU A 42 6.31 0.51 14.25
C GLU A 42 7.16 -0.68 13.77
N LEU A 43 6.58 -1.87 13.70
CA LEU A 43 7.26 -3.05 13.21
C LEU A 43 7.63 -2.89 11.72
N ILE A 44 6.70 -2.42 10.91
CA ILE A 44 6.96 -2.15 9.48
C ILE A 44 8.09 -1.13 9.34
N ASN A 45 8.04 -0.03 10.09
CA ASN A 45 9.07 1.02 10.03
C ASN A 45 10.44 0.49 10.40
N ARG A 46 10.53 -0.34 11.43
CA ARG A 46 11.78 -0.93 11.89
C ARG A 46 12.35 -1.92 10.89
N GLU A 47 11.49 -2.71 10.25
CA GLU A 47 11.89 -3.79 9.35
C GLU A 47 11.77 -3.42 7.86
N ALA A 48 11.47 -2.17 7.54
CA ALA A 48 11.15 -1.75 6.17
C ALA A 48 12.23 -2.13 5.15
N ALA A 49 13.49 -1.86 5.46
CA ALA A 49 14.60 -2.17 4.56
C ALA A 49 14.71 -3.67 4.30
N GLU A 50 14.53 -4.47 5.35
CA GLU A 50 14.59 -5.93 5.26
C GLU A 50 13.41 -6.51 4.49
N ILE A 51 12.22 -5.94 4.68
CA ILE A 51 11.02 -6.35 3.94
C ILE A 51 11.22 -6.10 2.45
N VAL A 52 11.71 -4.93 2.07
CA VAL A 52 11.96 -4.58 0.66
C VAL A 52 13.04 -5.49 0.07
N ARG A 53 14.11 -5.75 0.82
CA ARG A 53 15.20 -6.64 0.39
C ARG A 53 14.66 -8.05 0.10
N GLU A 54 13.90 -8.60 1.02
CA GLU A 54 13.33 -9.96 0.86
C GLU A 54 12.31 -10.00 -0.28
N ALA A 55 11.44 -9.01 -0.38
CA ALA A 55 10.44 -8.93 -1.45
C ALA A 55 11.11 -8.85 -2.83
N SER A 56 12.15 -8.04 -2.96
CA SER A 56 12.88 -7.92 -4.22
C SER A 56 13.61 -9.21 -4.60
N GLN A 57 14.19 -9.91 -3.63
CA GLN A 57 14.82 -11.20 -3.87
C GLN A 57 13.81 -12.23 -4.39
N ARG A 58 12.63 -12.29 -3.78
CA ARG A 58 11.57 -13.19 -4.22
C ARG A 58 11.08 -12.83 -5.62
N LEU A 59 10.90 -11.56 -5.90
CA LEU A 59 10.47 -11.10 -7.23
C LEU A 59 11.46 -11.56 -8.29
N PHE A 60 12.77 -11.37 -8.08
CA PHE A 60 13.78 -11.72 -9.09
C PHE A 60 14.05 -13.23 -9.19
N LEU A 61 13.68 -14.00 -8.17
CA LEU A 61 13.66 -15.46 -8.29
C LEU A 61 12.48 -15.94 -9.13
N ASP A 62 11.31 -15.31 -8.99
CA ASP A 62 10.11 -15.67 -9.74
C ASP A 62 10.13 -15.12 -11.18
N GLU A 63 10.72 -13.96 -11.37
CA GLU A 63 10.76 -13.23 -12.64
C GLU A 63 12.21 -12.85 -13.01
N PRO A 64 13.10 -13.83 -13.26
CA PRO A 64 14.51 -13.55 -13.48
C PRO A 64 14.77 -12.72 -14.75
N GLU A 65 13.87 -12.74 -15.71
CA GLU A 65 13.97 -11.94 -16.93
C GLU A 65 13.99 -10.43 -16.68
N LEU A 66 13.51 -9.97 -15.53
CA LEU A 66 13.57 -8.55 -15.17
C LEU A 66 15.01 -8.04 -15.00
N LEU A 67 15.93 -8.92 -14.66
CA LEU A 67 17.36 -8.61 -14.49
C LEU A 67 18.19 -8.83 -15.76
N LEU A 68 17.59 -9.37 -16.82
CA LEU A 68 18.28 -9.64 -18.08
C LEU A 68 18.16 -8.46 -19.06
N PRO A 69 19.01 -8.38 -20.10
CA PRO A 69 18.91 -7.35 -21.12
C PRO A 69 17.49 -7.25 -21.68
N GLY A 70 16.93 -6.02 -21.69
CA GLY A 70 15.54 -5.77 -22.06
C GLY A 70 14.56 -5.84 -20.89
N GLY A 71 14.97 -6.32 -19.73
CA GLY A 71 14.15 -6.33 -18.52
C GLY A 71 14.09 -4.99 -17.83
N ASN A 72 13.03 -4.77 -17.05
CA ASN A 72 12.77 -3.47 -16.40
C ASN A 72 13.68 -3.19 -15.21
N ALA A 73 14.42 -4.18 -14.71
CA ALA A 73 15.41 -4.02 -13.63
C ALA A 73 16.84 -4.30 -14.09
N TYR A 74 17.10 -4.31 -15.41
CA TYR A 74 18.40 -4.74 -15.98
C TYR A 74 19.54 -3.78 -15.64
N THR A 75 19.32 -2.48 -15.73
CA THR A 75 20.39 -1.53 -15.39
C THR A 75 20.36 -1.22 -13.89
N THR A 76 21.54 -0.79 -13.35
CA THR A 76 21.62 -0.34 -11.95
C THR A 76 20.57 0.74 -11.64
N ARG A 77 20.38 1.67 -12.58
CA ARG A 77 19.39 2.75 -12.44
C ARG A 77 17.97 2.20 -12.34
N ARG A 78 17.62 1.24 -13.22
CA ARG A 78 16.27 0.64 -13.22
C ARG A 78 16.05 -0.23 -11.99
N LEU A 79 17.07 -0.96 -11.55
CA LEU A 79 17.00 -1.74 -10.32
C LEU A 79 16.77 -0.84 -9.11
N ALA A 80 17.53 0.26 -9.00
CA ALA A 80 17.35 1.22 -7.91
C ALA A 80 15.95 1.83 -7.92
N ALA A 81 15.39 2.15 -9.09
CA ALA A 81 14.03 2.64 -9.21
C ALA A 81 12.98 1.61 -8.77
N CYS A 82 13.19 0.34 -9.12
CA CYS A 82 12.31 -0.76 -8.71
C CYS A 82 12.29 -0.90 -7.18
N LEU A 83 13.47 -0.88 -6.54
CA LEU A 83 13.58 -0.97 -5.09
C LEU A 83 12.95 0.23 -4.38
N ARG A 84 13.15 1.43 -4.94
CA ARG A 84 12.51 2.65 -4.45
C ARG A 84 10.99 2.54 -4.50
N ASP A 85 10.44 1.99 -5.59
CA ASP A 85 9.01 1.84 -5.75
C ASP A 85 8.44 0.84 -4.75
N MET A 86 9.16 -0.24 -4.46
CA MET A 86 8.75 -1.19 -3.42
C MET A 86 8.69 -0.53 -2.04
N ASP A 87 9.71 0.29 -1.72
CA ASP A 87 9.71 1.05 -0.47
C ASP A 87 8.55 2.03 -0.41
N TYR A 88 8.26 2.68 -1.53
CA TYR A 88 7.13 3.58 -1.67
C TYR A 88 5.80 2.84 -1.40
N PHE A 89 5.60 1.67 -1.97
CA PHE A 89 4.41 0.85 -1.75
C PHE A 89 4.26 0.49 -0.27
N LEU A 90 5.35 0.06 0.36
CA LEU A 90 5.33 -0.34 1.76
C LEU A 90 4.97 0.85 2.67
N ARG A 91 5.52 2.02 2.38
CA ARG A 91 5.21 3.23 3.13
C ARG A 91 3.73 3.58 3.04
N TYR A 92 3.14 3.58 1.83
CA TYR A 92 1.71 3.85 1.67
C TYR A 92 0.83 2.75 2.25
N ALA A 93 1.28 1.49 2.23
CA ALA A 93 0.59 0.42 2.94
C ALA A 93 0.56 0.67 4.46
N SER A 94 1.65 1.18 5.02
CA SER A 94 1.69 1.54 6.45
C SER A 94 0.73 2.67 6.78
N TYR A 95 0.59 3.66 5.90
CA TYR A 95 -0.39 4.73 6.06
C TYR A 95 -1.82 4.20 6.03
N ALA A 96 -2.12 3.30 5.10
CA ALA A 96 -3.44 2.65 5.02
C ALA A 96 -3.75 1.84 6.28
N LEU A 97 -2.74 1.16 6.82
CA LEU A 97 -2.88 0.37 8.04
C LEU A 97 -3.23 1.25 9.24
N ILE A 98 -2.51 2.35 9.44
CA ILE A 98 -2.79 3.25 10.58
C ILE A 98 -4.15 3.94 10.44
N ALA A 99 -4.56 4.27 9.22
CA ALA A 99 -5.85 4.88 8.94
C ALA A 99 -7.00 3.85 8.96
N ALA A 100 -6.69 2.56 8.92
CA ALA A 100 -7.65 1.47 8.76
C ALA A 100 -8.59 1.71 7.57
N ASP A 101 -8.04 2.23 6.48
CA ASP A 101 -8.76 2.52 5.23
C ASP A 101 -7.76 2.46 4.08
N SER A 102 -8.12 1.73 3.03
CA SER A 102 -7.22 1.52 1.89
C SER A 102 -7.22 2.66 0.87
N THR A 103 -8.02 3.70 1.07
CA THR A 103 -8.20 4.76 0.08
C THR A 103 -6.88 5.42 -0.32
N ILE A 104 -6.02 5.76 0.65
CA ILE A 104 -4.73 6.38 0.34
C ILE A 104 -3.84 5.45 -0.48
N LEU A 105 -3.85 4.16 -0.17
CA LEU A 105 -3.07 3.17 -0.91
C LEU A 105 -3.58 3.06 -2.35
N ASN A 106 -4.89 2.94 -2.53
CA ASN A 106 -5.50 2.84 -3.85
C ASN A 106 -5.26 4.09 -4.69
N GLU A 107 -5.48 5.28 -4.13
CA GLU A 107 -5.34 6.54 -4.85
C GLU A 107 -3.89 6.87 -5.20
N ARG A 108 -2.96 6.65 -4.28
CA ARG A 108 -1.57 7.10 -4.42
C ARG A 108 -0.66 6.07 -5.08
N VAL A 109 -0.97 4.79 -4.96
CA VAL A 109 -0.07 3.72 -5.38
C VAL A 109 -0.72 2.82 -6.42
N LEU A 110 -1.77 2.08 -6.04
CA LEU A 110 -2.29 0.99 -6.88
C LEU A 110 -2.89 1.50 -8.17
N ASN A 111 -3.70 2.56 -8.13
CA ASN A 111 -4.36 3.10 -9.33
C ASN A 111 -3.41 3.95 -10.18
N GLY A 112 -2.73 4.93 -9.55
CA GLY A 112 -1.88 5.86 -10.26
C GLY A 112 -0.64 5.21 -10.86
N LEU A 113 0.01 4.33 -10.09
CA LEU A 113 1.23 3.66 -10.53
C LEU A 113 0.95 2.61 -11.60
N ASP A 114 -0.14 1.87 -11.47
CA ASP A 114 -0.56 0.89 -12.46
C ASP A 114 -0.78 1.56 -13.82
N ASP A 115 -1.49 2.69 -13.85
CA ASP A 115 -1.72 3.47 -15.07
C ASP A 115 -0.40 3.99 -15.67
N THR A 116 0.51 4.45 -14.83
CA THR A 116 1.83 4.92 -15.28
C THR A 116 2.62 3.76 -15.89
N TYR A 117 2.65 2.61 -15.24
CA TYR A 117 3.37 1.44 -15.76
C TYR A 117 2.76 0.97 -17.08
N LYS A 118 1.46 0.92 -17.21
CA LYS A 118 0.78 0.56 -18.47
C LYS A 118 1.16 1.50 -19.59
N SER A 119 1.19 2.80 -19.34
CA SER A 119 1.57 3.80 -20.35
C SER A 119 3.01 3.67 -20.80
N LEU A 120 3.91 3.16 -19.96
CA LEU A 120 5.33 2.92 -20.25
C LEU A 120 5.61 1.51 -20.76
N GLY A 121 4.60 0.64 -20.84
CA GLY A 121 4.77 -0.75 -21.23
C GLY A 121 5.46 -1.61 -20.18
N VAL A 122 5.44 -1.21 -18.91
CA VAL A 122 6.05 -1.94 -17.81
C VAL A 122 5.04 -2.95 -17.25
N PRO A 123 5.44 -4.21 -16.97
CA PRO A 123 4.56 -5.18 -16.30
C PRO A 123 4.15 -4.70 -14.92
N THR A 124 2.87 -4.90 -14.57
CA THR A 124 2.31 -4.43 -13.30
C THR A 124 2.05 -5.56 -12.29
N GLY A 125 2.31 -6.80 -12.67
CA GLY A 125 1.92 -7.98 -11.89
C GLY A 125 2.54 -8.07 -10.49
N PRO A 126 3.74 -8.70 -10.31
CA PRO A 126 4.23 -9.04 -8.97
C PRO A 126 4.62 -7.84 -8.10
N THR A 127 4.99 -6.70 -8.70
CA THR A 127 5.42 -5.52 -7.95
C THR A 127 4.28 -4.68 -7.41
N VAL A 128 3.07 -4.82 -7.95
CA VAL A 128 1.90 -4.01 -7.59
C VAL A 128 0.91 -4.76 -6.73
N ARG A 129 0.99 -6.07 -6.71
CA ARG A 129 0.04 -6.92 -5.95
C ARG A 129 0.38 -7.06 -4.48
#